data_277c09a5ff1557b4b48e9a88bf3235cc
#
_entry.id   277c09a5ff1557b4b48e9a88bf3235cc
#
_cell.length_a   1.000
_cell.length_b   1.000
_cell.length_c   1.000
_cell.angle_alpha   90.00
_cell.angle_beta   90.00
_cell.angle_gamma   90.00
#
_symmetry.space_group_name_H-M   'P 1'
#
loop_
_entity.id
_entity.type
_entity.pdbx_description
1 polymer ?
#
loop_
_entity_poly.entity_id
_entity_poly.type
_entity_poly.pdbx_seq_one_letter_code
_entity_poly.pdbx_strand_id
1 'polypeptide(L)'
;LHSDHFQNFQNMMEGKTYGRRMMMKFVMDTSWFHPITTKEIESVKIHNGTTFIPEEKMKDASGNFLTNAHLYRLYIYHWLMGHEHISQQPRLIVRWLEQKEAGMPLEIYAFIIDSSLAPYEWQRSQIVEHIIESMGWFGLRLYQCPSAYDVTNSNVYLSNKPVTYRKEDM
;
A
#
# COMPACT_ATOMS: atom_id res chain seq x y z
N LEU A 1 -25.77 11.53 -16.59
CA LEU A 1 -25.42 10.90 -17.89
C LEU A 1 -24.32 11.65 -18.68
N HIS A 2 -24.07 12.95 -18.41
CA HIS A 2 -23.05 13.74 -19.15
C HIS A 2 -21.64 13.63 -18.54
N SER A 3 -21.50 13.34 -17.25
CA SER A 3 -20.20 13.27 -16.56
C SER A 3 -19.35 12.06 -16.98
N ASP A 4 -19.98 10.90 -17.17
CA ASP A 4 -19.27 9.66 -17.49
C ASP A 4 -18.69 9.63 -18.91
N HIS A 5 -19.41 10.22 -19.89
CA HIS A 5 -18.92 10.36 -21.26
C HIS A 5 -17.74 11.32 -21.36
N PHE A 6 -17.78 12.44 -20.62
CA PHE A 6 -16.68 13.41 -20.59
C PHE A 6 -15.44 12.82 -19.93
N GLN A 7 -15.60 12.09 -18.83
CA GLN A 7 -14.51 11.41 -18.13
C GLN A 7 -13.89 10.28 -18.98
N ASN A 8 -14.70 9.52 -19.71
CA ASN A 8 -14.22 8.50 -20.63
C ASN A 8 -13.46 9.11 -21.81
N PHE A 9 -13.90 10.25 -22.34
CA PHE A 9 -13.21 10.97 -23.40
C PHE A 9 -11.85 11.52 -22.94
N GLN A 10 -11.77 12.14 -21.75
CA GLN A 10 -10.52 12.60 -21.16
C GLN A 10 -9.55 11.43 -20.95
N ASN A 11 -10.01 10.33 -20.38
CA ASN A 11 -9.19 9.13 -20.17
C ASN A 11 -8.66 8.55 -21.48
N MET A 12 -9.44 8.60 -22.56
CA MET A 12 -9.03 8.14 -23.89
C MET A 12 -7.98 9.07 -24.50
N MET A 13 -8.13 10.40 -24.34
CA MET A 13 -7.18 11.39 -24.86
C MET A 13 -5.87 11.35 -24.07
N GLU A 14 -5.94 11.27 -22.74
CA GLU A 14 -4.77 11.10 -21.87
C GLU A 14 -3.99 9.81 -22.22
N GLY A 15 -4.69 8.70 -22.45
CA GLY A 15 -4.07 7.43 -22.86
C GLY A 15 -3.35 7.48 -24.19
N LYS A 16 -3.82 8.29 -25.15
CA LYS A 16 -3.14 8.48 -26.44
C LYS A 16 -1.85 9.30 -26.30
N THR A 17 -1.82 10.25 -25.36
CA THR A 17 -0.71 11.19 -25.21
C THR A 17 0.34 10.69 -24.22
N TYR A 18 -0.07 9.98 -23.16
CA TYR A 18 0.79 9.68 -22.01
C TYR A 18 0.98 8.19 -21.74
N GLY A 19 0.37 7.33 -22.55
CA GLY A 19 0.39 5.88 -22.35
C GLY A 19 -0.93 5.34 -21.82
N ARG A 20 -0.90 4.13 -21.26
CA ARG A 20 -2.10 3.43 -20.79
C ARG A 20 -2.33 3.65 -19.29
N ARG A 21 -3.56 4.01 -18.94
CA ARG A 21 -3.95 4.24 -17.54
C ARG A 21 -3.86 2.96 -16.71
N MET A 22 -3.21 3.09 -15.57
CA MET A 22 -3.18 2.11 -14.49
C MET A 22 -3.89 2.68 -13.27
N MET A 23 -4.90 1.99 -12.76
CA MET A 23 -5.57 2.32 -11.51
C MET A 23 -5.68 1.06 -10.66
N MET A 24 -5.12 1.09 -9.46
CA MET A 24 -5.08 -0.06 -8.55
C MET A 24 -5.40 0.37 -7.12
N LYS A 25 -5.93 -0.57 -6.34
CA LYS A 25 -6.23 -0.38 -4.92
C LYS A 25 -5.68 -1.56 -4.13
N PHE A 26 -4.95 -1.25 -3.08
CA PHE A 26 -4.42 -2.22 -2.12
C PHE A 26 -5.06 -1.95 -0.77
N VAL A 27 -5.86 -2.88 -0.27
CA VAL A 27 -6.53 -2.72 1.02
C VAL A 27 -5.57 -3.11 2.12
N MET A 28 -5.18 -2.14 2.94
CA MET A 28 -4.25 -2.33 4.05
C MET A 28 -4.98 -2.65 5.35
N ASP A 29 -4.40 -3.54 6.14
CA ASP A 29 -4.85 -3.81 7.49
C ASP A 29 -4.38 -2.67 8.42
N THR A 30 -5.32 -1.87 8.91
CA THR A 30 -5.03 -0.70 9.75
C THR A 30 -4.49 -1.05 11.13
N SER A 31 -4.62 -2.30 11.59
CA SER A 31 -4.04 -2.76 12.86
C SER A 31 -2.50 -2.75 12.86
N TRP A 32 -1.89 -2.68 11.66
CA TRP A 32 -0.44 -2.56 11.47
C TRP A 32 0.04 -1.12 11.29
N PHE A 33 -0.83 -0.12 11.42
CA PHE A 33 -0.43 1.28 11.34
C PHE A 33 0.09 1.75 12.70
N HIS A 34 1.34 2.18 12.73
CA HIS A 34 2.01 2.70 13.93
C HIS A 34 3.12 3.70 13.54
N PRO A 35 3.66 4.49 14.48
CA PRO A 35 4.87 5.28 14.21
C PRO A 35 6.00 4.37 13.74
N ILE A 36 6.71 4.76 12.67
CA ILE A 36 7.77 3.91 12.11
C ILE A 36 8.86 3.64 13.15
N THR A 37 9.34 2.41 13.19
CA THR A 37 10.40 1.97 14.10
C THR A 37 11.77 2.06 13.45
N THR A 38 12.82 2.16 14.25
CA THR A 38 14.22 2.13 13.76
C THR A 38 14.52 0.86 12.95
N LYS A 39 13.96 -0.29 13.37
CA LYS A 39 14.11 -1.55 12.65
C LYS A 39 13.51 -1.52 11.25
N GLU A 40 12.36 -0.89 11.08
CA GLU A 40 11.73 -0.72 9.77
C GLU A 40 12.50 0.26 8.90
N ILE A 41 13.02 1.35 9.48
CA ILE A 41 13.90 2.29 8.77
C ILE A 41 15.14 1.56 8.23
N GLU A 42 15.76 0.71 9.04
CA GLU A 42 16.89 -0.11 8.60
C GLU A 42 16.50 -1.10 7.51
N SER A 43 15.33 -1.74 7.63
CA SER A 43 14.80 -2.63 6.59
C SER A 43 14.66 -1.92 5.26
N VAL A 44 14.08 -0.72 5.26
CA VAL A 44 13.94 0.10 4.04
C VAL A 44 15.32 0.45 3.46
N LYS A 45 16.30 0.83 4.29
CA LYS A 45 17.67 1.12 3.85
C LYS A 45 18.33 -0.08 3.17
N ILE A 46 18.18 -1.28 3.74
CA ILE A 46 18.76 -2.51 3.20
C ILE A 46 18.22 -2.83 1.81
N HIS A 47 16.89 -2.73 1.61
CA HIS A 47 16.25 -3.14 0.37
C HIS A 47 16.31 -2.07 -0.72
N ASN A 48 16.36 -0.79 -0.36
CA ASN A 48 16.37 0.32 -1.32
C ASN A 48 17.77 0.93 -1.53
N GLY A 49 18.81 0.40 -0.88
CA GLY A 49 20.20 0.87 -0.98
C GLY A 49 20.46 2.23 -0.32
N THR A 50 19.45 3.05 -0.15
CA THR A 50 19.49 4.36 0.53
C THR A 50 18.16 4.65 1.19
N THR A 51 18.16 5.52 2.19
CA THR A 51 16.92 6.06 2.75
C THR A 51 16.26 6.96 1.70
N PHE A 52 15.03 6.67 1.30
CA PHE A 52 14.30 7.45 0.27
C PHE A 52 14.02 8.89 0.70
N ILE A 53 13.98 9.17 1.99
CA ILE A 53 13.97 10.51 2.57
C ILE A 53 14.90 10.56 3.79
N PRO A 54 15.49 11.73 4.11
CA PRO A 54 16.28 11.91 5.33
C PRO A 54 15.46 11.61 6.60
N GLU A 55 16.12 11.05 7.62
CA GLU A 55 15.44 10.64 8.86
C GLU A 55 14.76 11.82 9.58
N GLU A 56 15.33 13.04 9.47
CA GLU A 56 14.73 14.25 10.05
C GLU A 56 13.35 14.54 9.45
N LYS A 57 13.13 14.19 8.18
CA LYS A 57 11.83 14.33 7.50
C LYS A 57 10.85 13.19 7.79
N MET A 58 11.29 12.16 8.49
CA MET A 58 10.42 11.10 8.99
C MET A 58 9.77 11.46 10.33
N LYS A 59 10.04 12.67 10.86
CA LYS A 59 9.52 13.16 12.12
C LYS A 59 8.57 14.33 11.92
N ASP A 60 7.61 14.46 12.82
CA ASP A 60 6.73 15.62 12.89
C ASP A 60 7.42 16.83 13.57
N ALA A 61 6.72 17.95 13.67
CA ALA A 61 7.22 19.17 14.30
C ALA A 61 7.55 19.00 15.81
N SER A 62 7.04 17.97 16.45
CA SER A 62 7.28 17.61 17.85
C SER A 62 8.42 16.60 18.03
N GLY A 63 9.04 16.16 16.92
CA GLY A 63 10.14 15.19 16.92
C GLY A 63 9.70 13.72 16.98
N ASN A 64 8.39 13.43 16.92
CA ASN A 64 7.88 12.07 16.89
C ASN A 64 7.95 11.49 15.47
N PHE A 65 8.24 10.20 15.34
CA PHE A 65 8.20 9.55 14.05
C PHE A 65 6.80 9.55 13.43
N LEU A 66 6.73 9.82 12.14
CA LEU A 66 5.52 9.68 11.33
C LEU A 66 5.12 8.21 11.23
N THR A 67 3.85 7.94 10.89
CA THR A 67 3.38 6.56 10.74
C THR A 67 4.05 5.85 9.57
N ASN A 68 4.26 4.56 9.73
CA ASN A 68 4.75 3.68 8.66
C ASN A 68 3.87 3.76 7.40
N ALA A 69 2.55 3.87 7.56
CA ALA A 69 1.61 4.04 6.46
C ALA A 69 1.84 5.35 5.68
N HIS A 70 2.08 6.49 6.39
CA HIS A 70 2.40 7.75 5.74
C HIS A 70 3.70 7.67 4.94
N LEU A 71 4.74 7.11 5.55
CA LEU A 71 6.06 6.99 4.92
C LEU A 71 6.03 6.01 3.75
N TYR A 72 5.28 4.91 3.85
CA TYR A 72 5.09 3.98 2.75
C TYR A 72 4.40 4.64 1.54
N ARG A 73 3.34 5.42 1.78
CA ARG A 73 2.68 6.18 0.70
C ARG A 73 3.64 7.14 0.00
N LEU A 74 4.49 7.84 0.75
CA LEU A 74 5.54 8.71 0.19
C LEU A 74 6.58 7.91 -0.59
N TYR A 75 7.01 6.75 -0.05
CA TYR A 75 7.94 5.85 -0.71
C TYR A 75 7.41 5.41 -2.09
N ILE A 76 6.19 4.90 -2.15
CA ILE A 76 5.56 4.46 -3.41
C ILE A 76 5.44 5.63 -4.40
N TYR A 77 5.07 6.83 -3.93
CA TYR A 77 5.00 8.00 -4.79
C TYR A 77 6.37 8.32 -5.41
N HIS A 78 7.42 8.40 -4.60
CA HIS A 78 8.77 8.70 -5.10
C HIS A 78 9.35 7.59 -5.97
N TRP A 79 9.10 6.34 -5.64
CA TRP A 79 9.52 5.21 -6.45
C TRP A 79 8.88 5.23 -7.84
N LEU A 80 7.57 5.48 -7.92
CA LEU A 80 6.85 5.61 -9.19
C LEU A 80 7.30 6.86 -9.97
N MET A 81 7.61 7.97 -9.30
CA MET A 81 8.17 9.16 -9.94
C MET A 81 9.53 8.91 -10.60
N GLY A 82 10.33 8.01 -10.06
CA GLY A 82 11.62 7.61 -10.64
C GLY A 82 11.55 6.42 -11.60
N HIS A 83 10.38 5.82 -11.79
CA HIS A 83 10.23 4.62 -12.58
C HIS A 83 10.18 4.93 -14.10
N GLU A 84 11.09 4.33 -14.87
CA GLU A 84 11.28 4.64 -16.29
C GLU A 84 10.05 4.39 -17.19
N HIS A 85 9.18 3.44 -16.82
CA HIS A 85 7.96 3.12 -17.56
C HIS A 85 6.72 3.89 -17.09
N ILE A 86 6.85 4.77 -16.09
CA ILE A 86 5.75 5.61 -15.62
C ILE A 86 5.85 7.00 -16.24
N SER A 87 4.77 7.43 -16.87
CA SER A 87 4.67 8.78 -17.40
C SER A 87 4.67 9.81 -16.26
N GLN A 88 5.60 10.77 -16.37
CA GLN A 88 5.71 11.88 -15.41
C GLN A 88 4.62 12.95 -15.64
N GLN A 89 3.85 12.82 -16.69
CA GLN A 89 2.73 13.68 -17.07
C GLN A 89 1.52 12.78 -17.40
N PRO A 90 0.29 13.16 -17.08
CA PRO A 90 -0.16 14.39 -16.42
C PRO A 90 -0.40 14.21 -14.91
N ARG A 91 -0.55 12.97 -14.41
CA ARG A 91 -0.98 12.73 -13.01
C ARG A 91 -0.46 11.40 -12.49
N LEU A 92 0.41 11.49 -11.52
CA LEU A 92 0.69 10.40 -10.60
C LEU A 92 -0.01 10.71 -9.28
N ILE A 93 -0.90 9.82 -8.84
CA ILE A 93 -1.62 9.97 -7.57
C ILE A 93 -1.41 8.70 -6.75
N VAL A 94 -0.92 8.87 -5.53
CA VAL A 94 -0.85 7.83 -4.50
C VAL A 94 -1.56 8.37 -3.27
N ARG A 95 -2.74 7.81 -2.96
CA ARG A 95 -3.60 8.35 -1.89
C ARG A 95 -4.30 7.27 -1.08
N TRP A 96 -4.59 7.60 0.16
CA TRP A 96 -5.52 6.84 0.98
C TRP A 96 -6.95 7.20 0.60
N LEU A 97 -7.79 6.18 0.48
CA LEU A 97 -9.24 6.36 0.38
C LEU A 97 -9.88 6.20 1.76
N GLU A 98 -11.20 6.37 1.81
CA GLU A 98 -11.96 6.17 3.03
C GLU A 98 -11.82 4.75 3.57
N GLN A 99 -11.66 4.64 4.90
CA GLN A 99 -11.62 3.36 5.58
C GLN A 99 -12.94 2.62 5.40
N LYS A 100 -12.84 1.30 5.17
CA LYS A 100 -13.96 0.37 5.07
C LYS A 100 -13.80 -0.73 6.12
N GLU A 101 -14.82 -1.58 6.28
CA GLU A 101 -14.78 -2.74 7.16
C GLU A 101 -13.54 -3.63 6.91
N ALA A 102 -13.17 -3.78 5.65
CA ALA A 102 -12.01 -4.56 5.23
C ALA A 102 -10.65 -3.84 5.35
N GLY A 103 -10.58 -2.64 5.96
CA GLY A 103 -9.35 -1.88 6.10
C GLY A 103 -9.32 -0.61 5.25
N MET A 104 -8.13 -0.03 5.05
CA MET A 104 -7.94 1.26 4.38
C MET A 104 -7.28 1.07 3.00
N PRO A 105 -7.97 1.44 1.89
CA PRO A 105 -7.41 1.27 0.56
C PRO A 105 -6.35 2.34 0.25
N LEU A 106 -5.17 1.90 -0.21
CA LEU A 106 -4.19 2.73 -0.90
C LEU A 106 -4.50 2.67 -2.39
N GLU A 107 -4.88 3.80 -2.98
CA GLU A 107 -5.13 3.92 -4.41
C GLU A 107 -3.90 4.51 -5.12
N ILE A 108 -3.52 3.86 -6.23
CA ILE A 108 -2.48 4.30 -7.15
C ILE A 108 -3.13 4.57 -8.49
N TYR A 109 -2.94 5.78 -9.00
CA TYR A 109 -3.37 6.20 -10.32
C TYR A 109 -2.16 6.74 -11.09
N ALA A 110 -1.81 6.08 -12.18
CA ALA A 110 -0.64 6.40 -12.99
C ALA A 110 -0.88 6.05 -14.46
N PHE A 111 0.05 6.45 -15.32
CA PHE A 111 0.07 6.04 -16.73
C PHE A 111 1.37 5.29 -17.02
N ILE A 112 1.25 4.08 -17.58
CA ILE A 112 2.38 3.31 -18.09
C ILE A 112 2.59 3.74 -19.55
N ILE A 113 3.84 4.14 -19.90
CA ILE A 113 4.20 4.67 -21.19
C ILE A 113 3.90 3.67 -22.31
N ASP A 114 4.15 2.38 -22.07
CA ASP A 114 3.84 1.32 -23.01
C ASP A 114 2.32 1.17 -23.20
N SER A 115 1.86 1.49 -24.39
CA SER A 115 0.43 1.41 -24.73
C SER A 115 -0.01 0.04 -25.25
N SER A 116 0.92 -0.78 -25.74
CA SER A 116 0.68 -2.15 -26.20
C SER A 116 0.33 -3.07 -25.05
N LEU A 117 -0.60 -4.01 -25.27
CA LEU A 117 -1.18 -4.79 -24.18
C LEU A 117 -0.14 -5.62 -23.40
N ALA A 118 0.68 -6.39 -24.09
CA ALA A 118 1.63 -7.29 -23.44
C ALA A 118 2.73 -6.55 -22.66
N PRO A 119 3.43 -5.53 -23.20
CA PRO A 119 4.35 -4.70 -22.43
C PRO A 119 3.68 -3.99 -21.25
N TYR A 120 2.47 -3.44 -21.43
CA TYR A 120 1.71 -2.80 -20.37
C TYR A 120 1.43 -3.77 -19.21
N GLU A 121 0.91 -4.96 -19.48
CA GLU A 121 0.58 -5.93 -18.42
C GLU A 121 1.85 -6.46 -17.74
N TRP A 122 2.96 -6.57 -18.47
CA TRP A 122 4.25 -6.92 -17.88
C TRP A 122 4.71 -5.86 -16.87
N GLN A 123 4.76 -4.60 -17.27
CA GLN A 123 5.15 -3.50 -16.39
C GLN A 123 4.20 -3.35 -15.20
N ARG A 124 2.90 -3.46 -15.45
CA ARG A 124 1.89 -3.43 -14.40
C ARG A 124 2.12 -4.52 -13.34
N SER A 125 2.44 -5.73 -13.77
CA SER A 125 2.72 -6.85 -12.88
C SER A 125 3.96 -6.60 -12.01
N GLN A 126 5.06 -6.13 -12.61
CA GLN A 126 6.28 -5.78 -11.87
C GLN A 126 6.02 -4.68 -10.83
N ILE A 127 5.22 -3.67 -11.17
CA ILE A 127 4.83 -2.62 -10.24
C ILE A 127 4.01 -3.19 -9.07
N VAL A 128 3.06 -4.09 -9.35
CA VAL A 128 2.25 -4.76 -8.31
C VAL A 128 3.14 -5.58 -7.38
N GLU A 129 4.06 -6.37 -7.93
CA GLU A 129 5.01 -7.20 -7.18
C GLU A 129 5.87 -6.34 -6.24
N HIS A 130 6.44 -5.24 -6.77
CA HIS A 130 7.23 -4.32 -5.94
C HIS A 130 6.42 -3.66 -4.82
N ILE A 131 5.17 -3.26 -5.09
CA ILE A 131 4.27 -2.66 -4.09
C ILE A 131 4.00 -3.67 -2.96
N ILE A 132 3.72 -4.93 -3.30
CA ILE A 132 3.45 -5.97 -2.31
C ILE A 132 4.70 -6.32 -1.51
N GLU A 133 5.84 -6.45 -2.15
CA GLU A 133 7.13 -6.76 -1.50
C GLU A 133 7.54 -5.64 -0.54
N SER A 134 7.58 -4.40 -1.05
CA SER A 134 8.06 -3.24 -0.27
C SER A 134 7.19 -2.90 0.94
N MET A 135 5.92 -3.29 0.92
CA MET A 135 4.99 -3.11 2.04
C MET A 135 5.52 -3.74 3.34
N GLY A 136 6.11 -4.94 3.24
CA GLY A 136 6.71 -5.63 4.36
C GLY A 136 7.90 -4.90 4.98
N TRP A 137 8.64 -4.11 4.20
CA TRP A 137 9.78 -3.32 4.70
C TRP A 137 9.35 -2.25 5.71
N PHE A 138 8.12 -1.75 5.55
CA PHE A 138 7.48 -0.78 6.43
C PHE A 138 6.61 -1.41 7.53
N GLY A 139 6.67 -2.75 7.71
CA GLY A 139 5.84 -3.45 8.68
C GLY A 139 4.35 -3.45 8.37
N LEU A 140 3.96 -3.17 7.13
CA LEU A 140 2.57 -3.14 6.69
C LEU A 140 2.13 -4.48 6.12
N ARG A 141 0.82 -4.73 6.11
CA ARG A 141 0.19 -5.92 5.53
C ARG A 141 -1.08 -5.58 4.79
N LEU A 142 -1.37 -6.36 3.76
CA LEU A 142 -2.70 -6.37 3.15
C LEU A 142 -3.72 -6.95 4.12
N TYR A 143 -4.92 -6.39 4.10
CA TYR A 143 -6.04 -7.01 4.77
C TYR A 143 -6.35 -8.36 4.11
N GLN A 144 -6.46 -9.38 4.94
CA GLN A 144 -6.84 -10.73 4.52
C GLN A 144 -8.05 -11.16 5.36
N CYS A 145 -9.12 -11.60 4.71
CA CYS A 145 -10.19 -12.29 5.42
C CYS A 145 -9.62 -13.58 6.03
N PRO A 146 -9.82 -13.83 7.33
CA PRO A 146 -9.44 -15.11 7.92
C PRO A 146 -10.08 -16.25 7.14
N SER A 147 -9.28 -17.25 6.75
CA SER A 147 -9.79 -18.46 6.15
C SER A 147 -10.46 -19.34 7.22
N ALA A 148 -11.29 -20.28 6.80
CA ALA A 148 -11.86 -21.28 7.72
C ALA A 148 -10.75 -22.05 8.46
N TYR A 149 -9.59 -22.26 7.83
CA TYR A 149 -8.43 -22.89 8.44
C TYR A 149 -7.83 -22.02 9.56
N ASP A 150 -7.70 -20.71 9.37
CA ASP A 150 -7.18 -19.79 10.39
C ASP A 150 -8.10 -19.71 11.60
N VAL A 151 -9.41 -19.66 11.38
CA VAL A 151 -10.43 -19.66 12.43
C VAL A 151 -10.38 -20.97 13.22
N THR A 152 -10.24 -22.11 12.55
CA THR A 152 -10.15 -23.43 13.20
C THR A 152 -8.87 -23.54 14.04
N ASN A 153 -7.74 -23.08 13.52
CA ASN A 153 -6.46 -23.13 14.25
C ASN A 153 -6.40 -22.13 15.42
N SER A 154 -7.00 -20.95 15.31
CA SER A 154 -7.08 -20.01 16.43
C SER A 154 -7.89 -20.57 17.61
N ASN A 155 -8.95 -21.32 17.35
CA ASN A 155 -9.74 -22.00 18.38
C ASN A 155 -8.96 -23.11 19.11
N VAL A 156 -8.01 -23.78 18.46
CA VAL A 156 -7.13 -24.76 19.11
C VAL A 156 -6.22 -24.10 20.16
N TYR A 157 -5.72 -22.89 19.91
CA TYR A 157 -4.92 -22.16 20.90
C TYR A 157 -5.75 -21.66 22.09
N LEU A 158 -7.02 -21.34 21.90
CA LEU A 158 -7.94 -20.93 22.98
C LEU A 158 -8.39 -22.10 23.84
N SER A 159 -8.55 -23.30 23.26
CA SER A 159 -9.02 -24.50 23.97
C SER A 159 -7.96 -25.11 24.91
N ASN A 160 -6.68 -24.79 24.73
CA ASN A 160 -5.58 -25.31 25.54
C ASN A 160 -5.22 -24.46 26.78
N LYS A 161 -5.92 -23.37 27.05
CA LYS A 161 -5.83 -22.69 28.33
C LYS A 161 -6.87 -23.27 29.28
N PRO A 162 -6.48 -23.94 30.39
CA PRO A 162 -7.44 -24.40 31.38
C PRO A 162 -8.14 -23.17 31.97
N VAL A 163 -9.46 -23.09 31.78
CA VAL A 163 -10.30 -22.08 32.44
C VAL A 163 -10.37 -22.47 33.92
N THR A 164 -9.50 -21.92 34.72
CA THR A 164 -9.58 -22.02 36.19
C THR A 164 -10.63 -21.03 36.67
N TYR A 165 -11.87 -21.50 36.85
CA TYR A 165 -12.86 -20.77 37.61
C TYR A 165 -12.43 -20.82 39.10
N ARG A 166 -12.11 -19.68 39.71
CA ARG A 166 -11.99 -19.59 41.15
C ARG A 166 -13.37 -19.78 41.77
N LYS A 167 -13.45 -20.71 42.72
CA LYS A 167 -14.66 -21.02 43.47
C LYS A 167 -15.16 -19.88 44.43
N GLU A 168 -14.66 -18.67 44.28
CA GLU A 168 -14.95 -17.53 45.16
C GLU A 168 -15.99 -16.56 44.57
N ASP A 169 -16.53 -16.83 43.38
CA ASP A 169 -17.54 -15.97 42.73
C ASP A 169 -18.93 -16.62 42.64
N MET A 170 -19.29 -17.55 43.57
CA MET A 170 -20.65 -18.08 43.71
C MET A 170 -21.25 -17.70 45.07
#